data_486a376e61c92356beb9bb5235d16ac7
#
_entry.id   486a376e61c92356beb9bb5235d16ac7
#
_cell.length_a   1.000
_cell.length_b   1.000
_cell.length_c   1.000
_cell.angle_alpha   90.00
_cell.angle_beta   90.00
_cell.angle_gamma   90.00
#
_symmetry.space_group_name_H-M   'P 1'
#
loop_
_entity.id
_entity.type
_entity.pdbx_description
1 polymer ?
#
loop_
_entity_poly.entity_id
_entity_poly.type
_entity_poly.pdbx_seq_one_letter_code
_entity_poly.pdbx_strand_id
1 'polypeptide(L)'
;MKISYYLGFAAIAISCVDSRADDGAGVQFFESKVRPLLVERCLECHGEKKQKGGLRLDSKEVWQNGGDSGPALVPGKPEESLLLKAVRYADNDLQMPPKKKLSAAEIETLAEWVKLGAPDPRITSAAAVAPSHKMKGMSLEEAKQHWAFQPVQNPSPPAVRDAAWARNEVDHFVLAKLEAEKMRPNPTADRRTLIRRAYFDLIGLPPAFEYVERFEQDPSPDAFATVVNELLQRPEYGQRWGRHWLDVARYADTHEDNVTNENGNHYSFAFTYRDYVIRALNEDKPFDRFIVEQLAADKLKLSDRRDLAALGFQTVGRRFKNVENLVMDDRIDTVTRGILGLTVACSRCHDHKFDALPTADYYSLYGVFASTVQPLDLPEIGRSGDPEAVAQHLAKREKLLRDYDTHVQKTQKSFDDHMRQMPVENLKYVVQTLPNHRTVEGYIPLDTHHGTLRREGLSAGQN
;
A
#
# COMPACT_ATOMS: atom_id res chain seq x y z
N MET A 1 40.65 11.09 -55.87
CA MET A 1 39.34 10.42 -55.95
C MET A 1 38.54 10.85 -54.72
N LYS A 2 37.66 11.82 -54.89
CA LYS A 2 36.83 12.38 -53.80
C LYS A 2 35.50 11.64 -53.81
N ILE A 3 35.17 10.97 -52.68
CA ILE A 3 33.85 10.37 -52.47
C ILE A 3 33.10 11.26 -51.50
N SER A 4 32.05 11.92 -52.02
CA SER A 4 31.09 12.71 -51.25
C SER A 4 30.02 11.78 -50.66
N TYR A 5 29.84 11.77 -49.34
CA TYR A 5 28.69 11.16 -48.68
C TYR A 5 27.60 12.20 -48.46
N TYR A 6 26.46 12.00 -49.12
CA TYR A 6 25.22 12.70 -48.80
C TYR A 6 24.53 12.00 -47.62
N LEU A 7 24.43 12.69 -46.49
CA LEU A 7 23.60 12.34 -45.38
C LEU A 7 22.22 12.96 -45.57
N GLY A 8 21.25 12.14 -45.95
CA GLY A 8 19.85 12.54 -45.96
C GLY A 8 19.28 12.48 -44.52
N PHE A 9 18.94 13.64 -43.95
CA PHE A 9 18.17 13.74 -42.73
C PHE A 9 16.69 13.52 -43.05
N ALA A 10 16.16 12.36 -42.69
CA ALA A 10 14.71 12.14 -42.60
C ALA A 10 14.22 12.70 -41.27
N ALA A 11 13.50 13.81 -41.30
CA ALA A 11 12.79 14.36 -40.16
C ALA A 11 11.57 13.49 -39.87
N ILE A 12 11.66 12.64 -38.87
CA ILE A 12 10.51 11.95 -38.30
C ILE A 12 9.81 12.94 -37.36
N ALA A 13 8.67 13.45 -37.81
CA ALA A 13 7.76 14.21 -36.96
C ALA A 13 7.18 13.26 -35.91
N ILE A 14 7.73 13.29 -34.69
CA ILE A 14 7.11 12.65 -33.52
C ILE A 14 5.97 13.56 -33.09
N SER A 15 4.76 13.19 -33.49
CA SER A 15 3.54 13.74 -32.86
C SER A 15 3.47 13.25 -31.42
N CYS A 16 3.89 14.09 -30.47
CA CYS A 16 3.60 13.91 -29.08
C CYS A 16 2.08 13.96 -28.90
N VAL A 17 1.47 12.82 -28.67
CA VAL A 17 0.12 12.73 -28.13
C VAL A 17 0.26 12.88 -26.60
N ASP A 18 0.20 14.12 -26.15
CA ASP A 18 -0.01 14.44 -24.73
C ASP A 18 -1.46 14.12 -24.36
N SER A 19 -1.71 12.95 -23.81
CA SER A 19 -3.04 12.62 -23.26
C SER A 19 -3.00 11.53 -22.17
N ARG A 20 -2.13 11.67 -21.19
CA ARG A 20 -2.13 10.75 -20.02
C ARG A 20 -1.94 11.38 -18.65
N ALA A 21 -1.79 12.69 -18.53
CA ALA A 21 -1.64 13.36 -17.24
C ALA A 21 -2.97 13.82 -16.61
N ASP A 22 -4.08 13.84 -17.38
CA ASP A 22 -5.35 14.42 -16.94
C ASP A 22 -6.37 13.40 -16.42
N ASP A 23 -6.20 12.11 -16.72
CA ASP A 23 -7.14 11.06 -16.31
C ASP A 23 -7.21 10.87 -14.77
N GLY A 24 -6.12 11.08 -14.05
CA GLY A 24 -6.07 10.89 -12.60
C GLY A 24 -6.86 11.94 -11.82
N ALA A 25 -6.74 13.21 -12.19
CA ALA A 25 -7.43 14.30 -11.51
C ALA A 25 -8.94 14.26 -11.74
N GLY A 26 -9.35 13.93 -12.96
CA GLY A 26 -10.74 13.77 -13.33
C GLY A 26 -11.42 12.60 -12.61
N VAL A 27 -10.73 11.46 -12.49
CA VAL A 27 -11.21 10.30 -11.72
C VAL A 27 -11.32 10.63 -10.24
N GLN A 28 -10.33 11.31 -9.66
CA GLN A 28 -10.39 11.74 -8.27
C GLN A 28 -11.56 12.71 -8.00
N PHE A 29 -11.81 13.64 -8.91
CA PHE A 29 -12.95 14.54 -8.84
C PHE A 29 -14.27 13.76 -8.89
N PHE A 30 -14.39 12.80 -9.80
CA PHE A 30 -15.55 11.92 -9.88
C PHE A 30 -15.80 11.19 -8.56
N GLU A 31 -14.80 10.50 -8.03
CA GLU A 31 -14.94 9.68 -6.83
C GLU A 31 -15.29 10.51 -5.58
N SER A 32 -14.69 11.70 -5.46
CA SER A 32 -14.83 12.53 -4.26
C SER A 32 -16.07 13.45 -4.27
N LYS A 33 -16.58 13.83 -5.45
CA LYS A 33 -17.65 14.83 -5.58
C LYS A 33 -18.86 14.30 -6.34
N VAL A 34 -18.64 13.62 -7.47
CA VAL A 34 -19.72 13.25 -8.39
C VAL A 34 -20.40 11.95 -7.99
N ARG A 35 -19.62 10.91 -7.68
CA ARG A 35 -20.18 9.61 -7.28
C ARG A 35 -21.09 9.72 -6.05
N PRO A 36 -20.74 10.38 -4.94
CA PRO A 36 -21.64 10.55 -3.79
C PRO A 36 -22.95 11.24 -4.19
N LEU A 37 -22.87 12.27 -5.03
CA LEU A 37 -24.02 13.01 -5.50
C LEU A 37 -24.95 12.12 -6.37
N LEU A 38 -24.37 11.35 -7.30
CA LEU A 38 -25.16 10.41 -8.12
C LEU A 38 -25.85 9.36 -7.23
N VAL A 39 -25.15 8.78 -6.28
CA VAL A 39 -25.69 7.77 -5.35
C VAL A 39 -26.87 8.34 -4.56
N GLU A 40 -26.70 9.53 -3.99
CA GLU A 40 -27.72 10.14 -3.12
C GLU A 40 -28.94 10.65 -3.90
N ARG A 41 -28.74 11.21 -5.10
CA ARG A 41 -29.80 11.97 -5.81
C ARG A 41 -30.38 11.27 -7.03
N CYS A 42 -29.64 10.33 -7.64
CA CYS A 42 -30.00 9.81 -8.96
C CYS A 42 -30.24 8.29 -9.00
N LEU A 43 -29.39 7.50 -8.31
CA LEU A 43 -29.38 6.03 -8.49
C LEU A 43 -30.60 5.32 -7.92
N GLU A 44 -31.38 5.94 -7.03
CA GLU A 44 -32.66 5.36 -6.58
C GLU A 44 -33.63 5.13 -7.77
N CYS A 45 -33.57 6.00 -8.79
CA CYS A 45 -34.46 5.96 -9.97
C CYS A 45 -33.72 5.55 -11.25
N HIS A 46 -32.41 5.79 -11.34
CA HIS A 46 -31.56 5.56 -12.53
C HIS A 46 -30.40 4.60 -12.24
N GLY A 47 -30.66 3.55 -11.49
CA GLY A 47 -29.70 2.50 -11.15
C GLY A 47 -30.15 1.13 -11.66
N GLU A 48 -29.48 0.08 -11.19
CA GLU A 48 -29.75 -1.31 -11.63
C GLU A 48 -31.18 -1.75 -11.38
N LYS A 49 -31.75 -1.42 -10.21
CA LYS A 49 -33.10 -1.88 -9.80
C LYS A 49 -34.25 -1.09 -10.44
N LYS A 50 -34.01 0.17 -10.79
CA LYS A 50 -34.98 1.05 -11.42
C LYS A 50 -34.31 1.85 -12.53
N GLN A 51 -34.90 1.86 -13.71
CA GLN A 51 -34.38 2.49 -14.92
C GLN A 51 -35.44 3.39 -15.54
N LYS A 52 -35.83 4.45 -14.83
CA LYS A 52 -36.83 5.39 -15.31
C LYS A 52 -36.34 6.08 -16.58
N GLY A 53 -37.20 6.12 -17.63
CA GLY A 53 -36.87 6.66 -18.94
C GLY A 53 -35.73 5.88 -19.64
N GLY A 54 -35.57 4.59 -19.35
CA GLY A 54 -34.53 3.75 -19.93
C GLY A 54 -33.11 4.14 -19.53
N LEU A 55 -32.93 5.16 -18.67
CA LEU A 55 -31.62 5.70 -18.27
C LEU A 55 -31.07 5.00 -17.04
N ARG A 56 -29.79 4.62 -17.12
CA ARG A 56 -28.97 4.20 -15.99
C ARG A 56 -27.77 5.14 -15.84
N LEU A 57 -27.38 5.44 -14.58
CA LEU A 57 -26.27 6.33 -14.23
C LEU A 57 -25.26 5.66 -13.28
N ASP A 58 -25.34 4.36 -13.12
CA ASP A 58 -24.55 3.58 -12.17
C ASP A 58 -23.19 3.11 -12.73
N SER A 59 -22.97 3.21 -14.05
CA SER A 59 -21.63 3.00 -14.63
C SER A 59 -21.45 3.76 -15.95
N LYS A 60 -20.19 3.90 -16.39
CA LYS A 60 -19.83 4.59 -17.62
C LYS A 60 -20.47 3.97 -18.85
N GLU A 61 -20.38 2.67 -18.97
CA GLU A 61 -20.88 1.93 -20.14
C GLU A 61 -22.39 2.08 -20.33
N VAL A 62 -23.16 2.10 -19.23
CA VAL A 62 -24.63 2.18 -19.34
C VAL A 62 -25.13 3.59 -19.55
N TRP A 63 -24.54 4.64 -18.94
CA TRP A 63 -24.99 6.00 -19.23
C TRP A 63 -24.58 6.47 -20.63
N GLN A 64 -23.53 5.90 -21.22
CA GLN A 64 -23.16 6.17 -22.61
C GLN A 64 -24.21 5.70 -23.61
N ASN A 65 -24.99 4.67 -23.26
CA ASN A 65 -26.10 4.21 -24.10
C ASN A 65 -27.27 5.21 -24.10
N GLY A 66 -27.33 6.14 -23.14
CA GLY A 66 -28.42 7.09 -23.00
C GLY A 66 -29.70 6.47 -22.41
N GLY A 67 -30.79 7.17 -22.57
CA GLY A 67 -32.15 6.72 -22.21
C GLY A 67 -33.13 6.91 -23.38
N ASP A 68 -34.42 6.75 -23.09
CA ASP A 68 -35.49 6.85 -24.10
C ASP A 68 -35.50 8.22 -24.83
N SER A 69 -34.97 9.28 -24.19
CA SER A 69 -34.86 10.64 -24.74
C SER A 69 -33.53 10.91 -25.44
N GLY A 70 -32.68 9.89 -25.60
CA GLY A 70 -31.36 10.01 -26.23
C GLY A 70 -30.17 10.09 -25.25
N PRO A 71 -28.99 10.58 -25.69
CA PRO A 71 -27.78 10.66 -24.87
C PRO A 71 -27.99 11.56 -23.66
N ALA A 72 -27.79 11.00 -22.45
CA ALA A 72 -27.94 11.75 -21.22
C ALA A 72 -26.77 12.71 -20.95
N LEU A 73 -25.57 12.33 -21.39
CA LEU A 73 -24.32 13.05 -21.20
C LEU A 73 -23.58 13.19 -22.54
N VAL A 74 -23.08 14.38 -22.82
CA VAL A 74 -22.18 14.64 -23.93
C VAL A 74 -20.84 15.10 -23.31
N PRO A 75 -19.83 14.22 -23.25
CA PRO A 75 -18.54 14.53 -22.64
C PRO A 75 -17.91 15.81 -23.22
N GLY A 76 -17.43 16.69 -22.35
CA GLY A 76 -16.86 17.99 -22.73
C GLY A 76 -17.89 19.08 -23.04
N LYS A 77 -19.19 18.76 -23.12
CA LYS A 77 -20.23 19.68 -23.54
C LYS A 77 -21.41 19.76 -22.55
N PRO A 78 -21.27 20.48 -21.46
CA PRO A 78 -22.30 20.61 -20.44
C PRO A 78 -23.65 21.08 -20.99
N GLU A 79 -23.66 22.06 -21.89
CA GLU A 79 -24.90 22.66 -22.42
C GLU A 79 -25.67 21.75 -23.40
N GLU A 80 -24.99 20.78 -24.00
CA GLU A 80 -25.61 19.78 -24.86
C GLU A 80 -26.14 18.58 -24.07
N SER A 81 -25.74 18.41 -22.81
CA SER A 81 -26.08 17.25 -21.97
C SER A 81 -27.49 17.34 -21.39
N LEU A 82 -28.35 16.34 -21.70
CA LEU A 82 -29.73 16.27 -21.18
C LEU A 82 -29.76 16.21 -19.64
N LEU A 83 -28.79 15.56 -19.02
CA LEU A 83 -28.65 15.52 -17.56
C LEU A 83 -28.65 16.94 -16.96
N LEU A 84 -27.83 17.83 -17.52
CA LEU A 84 -27.72 19.20 -17.00
C LEU A 84 -28.95 20.04 -17.28
N LYS A 85 -29.60 19.86 -18.42
CA LYS A 85 -30.88 20.49 -18.71
C LYS A 85 -31.94 20.06 -17.69
N ALA A 86 -32.00 18.76 -17.39
CA ALA A 86 -32.94 18.19 -16.42
C ALA A 86 -32.74 18.69 -14.99
N VAL A 87 -31.48 18.69 -14.50
CA VAL A 87 -31.18 19.11 -13.12
C VAL A 87 -31.25 20.64 -12.92
N ARG A 88 -31.07 21.42 -13.99
CA ARG A 88 -31.26 22.88 -14.00
C ARG A 88 -32.74 23.26 -14.02
N TYR A 89 -33.63 22.33 -14.34
CA TYR A 89 -35.06 22.59 -14.57
C TYR A 89 -35.26 23.57 -15.72
N ALA A 90 -34.44 23.45 -16.76
CA ALA A 90 -34.52 24.31 -17.94
C ALA A 90 -35.72 24.00 -18.84
N ASP A 91 -36.32 22.83 -18.69
CA ASP A 91 -37.48 22.35 -19.38
C ASP A 91 -38.54 21.90 -18.36
N ASN A 92 -39.80 22.33 -18.56
CA ASN A 92 -40.90 21.99 -17.65
C ASN A 92 -41.26 20.52 -17.67
N ASP A 93 -41.02 19.84 -18.79
CA ASP A 93 -41.33 18.41 -18.97
C ASP A 93 -40.17 17.51 -18.56
N LEU A 94 -38.98 18.09 -18.30
CA LEU A 94 -37.76 17.37 -17.96
C LEU A 94 -37.11 17.94 -16.68
N GLN A 95 -37.71 17.64 -15.54
CA GLN A 95 -37.22 18.11 -14.22
C GLN A 95 -36.74 16.96 -13.35
N MET A 96 -35.41 16.92 -13.04
CA MET A 96 -34.77 15.88 -12.24
C MET A 96 -33.90 16.49 -11.11
N PRO A 97 -33.97 15.94 -9.89
CA PRO A 97 -34.95 14.99 -9.37
C PRO A 97 -36.35 15.63 -9.24
N PRO A 98 -37.44 14.86 -9.43
CA PRO A 98 -38.79 15.46 -9.53
C PRO A 98 -39.35 16.05 -8.23
N LYS A 99 -38.79 15.63 -7.07
CA LYS A 99 -39.29 16.08 -5.75
C LYS A 99 -38.57 17.31 -5.20
N LYS A 100 -37.28 17.46 -5.51
CA LYS A 100 -36.43 18.52 -4.93
C LYS A 100 -35.29 18.84 -5.88
N LYS A 101 -35.27 20.04 -6.41
CA LYS A 101 -34.19 20.56 -7.25
C LYS A 101 -32.83 20.48 -6.53
N LEU A 102 -31.78 20.17 -7.26
CA LEU A 102 -30.42 20.24 -6.76
C LEU A 102 -30.02 21.68 -6.41
N SER A 103 -29.14 21.82 -5.45
CA SER A 103 -28.53 23.13 -5.13
C SER A 103 -27.65 23.62 -6.29
N ALA A 104 -27.37 24.92 -6.33
CA ALA A 104 -26.50 25.49 -7.34
C ALA A 104 -25.08 24.84 -7.33
N ALA A 105 -24.56 24.52 -6.14
CA ALA A 105 -23.26 23.84 -5.99
C ALA A 105 -23.27 22.41 -6.51
N GLU A 106 -24.35 21.64 -6.30
CA GLU A 106 -24.53 20.29 -6.84
C GLU A 106 -24.61 20.30 -8.38
N ILE A 107 -25.33 21.28 -8.93
CA ILE A 107 -25.46 21.46 -10.40
C ILE A 107 -24.11 21.80 -11.00
N GLU A 108 -23.34 22.72 -10.36
CA GLU A 108 -22.01 23.12 -10.81
C GLU A 108 -21.02 21.94 -10.76
N THR A 109 -21.12 21.10 -9.73
CA THR A 109 -20.31 19.87 -9.63
C THR A 109 -20.55 18.94 -10.84
N LEU A 110 -21.80 18.74 -11.24
CA LEU A 110 -22.14 17.94 -12.42
C LEU A 110 -21.70 18.62 -13.73
N ALA A 111 -21.81 19.95 -13.81
CA ALA A 111 -21.37 20.70 -14.99
C ALA A 111 -19.85 20.61 -15.18
N GLU A 112 -19.08 20.76 -14.11
CA GLU A 112 -17.63 20.62 -14.15
C GLU A 112 -17.21 19.19 -14.48
N TRP A 113 -17.88 18.18 -13.93
CA TRP A 113 -17.65 16.80 -14.31
C TRP A 113 -17.83 16.53 -15.82
N VAL A 114 -18.95 17.01 -16.38
CA VAL A 114 -19.20 16.88 -17.83
C VAL A 114 -18.15 17.62 -18.64
N LYS A 115 -17.77 18.83 -18.21
CA LYS A 115 -16.74 19.66 -18.84
C LYS A 115 -15.37 18.98 -18.87
N LEU A 116 -15.01 18.25 -17.81
CA LEU A 116 -13.79 17.41 -17.73
C LEU A 116 -13.85 16.16 -18.62
N GLY A 117 -14.88 15.99 -19.44
CA GLY A 117 -15.05 14.81 -20.30
C GLY A 117 -15.84 13.67 -19.66
N ALA A 118 -16.52 13.92 -18.56
CA ALA A 118 -17.29 12.95 -17.77
C ALA A 118 -16.46 11.71 -17.37
N PRO A 119 -15.26 11.89 -16.77
CA PRO A 119 -14.46 10.76 -16.30
C PRO A 119 -15.25 9.95 -15.27
N ASP A 120 -15.43 8.66 -15.55
CA ASP A 120 -16.15 7.73 -14.69
C ASP A 120 -15.40 6.39 -14.70
N PRO A 121 -14.79 5.99 -13.59
CA PRO A 121 -14.04 4.74 -13.50
C PRO A 121 -14.95 3.52 -13.28
N ARG A 122 -16.27 3.72 -13.07
CA ARG A 122 -17.19 2.63 -12.80
C ARG A 122 -17.45 1.84 -14.08
N ILE A 123 -17.10 0.59 -14.05
CA ILE A 123 -17.53 -0.41 -15.03
C ILE A 123 -18.82 -1.07 -14.53
N THR A 124 -19.69 -1.51 -15.44
CA THR A 124 -20.90 -2.25 -15.08
C THR A 124 -20.53 -3.43 -14.21
N SER A 125 -21.17 -3.54 -13.05
CA SER A 125 -21.13 -4.78 -12.29
C SER A 125 -21.59 -5.92 -13.21
N ALA A 126 -20.81 -6.98 -13.26
CA ALA A 126 -20.92 -8.09 -14.22
C ALA A 126 -22.27 -8.87 -14.22
N ALA A 127 -23.30 -8.36 -13.55
CA ALA A 127 -24.63 -8.97 -13.49
C ALA A 127 -25.57 -8.62 -14.67
N ALA A 128 -25.21 -7.68 -15.55
CA ALA A 128 -26.08 -7.21 -16.64
C ALA A 128 -25.54 -7.39 -18.06
N VAL A 129 -24.33 -7.92 -18.21
CA VAL A 129 -23.81 -8.30 -19.53
C VAL A 129 -24.00 -9.81 -19.69
N ALA A 130 -24.75 -10.21 -20.72
CA ALA A 130 -24.79 -11.61 -21.15
C ALA A 130 -23.34 -12.15 -21.24
N PRO A 131 -23.09 -13.41 -20.89
CA PRO A 131 -21.75 -13.90 -20.58
C PRO A 131 -20.88 -14.02 -21.82
N SER A 132 -20.28 -12.94 -22.24
CA SER A 132 -19.14 -12.98 -23.16
C SER A 132 -17.88 -12.83 -22.34
N HIS A 133 -17.19 -13.92 -22.15
CA HIS A 133 -15.98 -14.13 -21.38
C HIS A 133 -16.14 -13.92 -19.86
N LYS A 134 -16.62 -14.96 -19.17
CA LYS A 134 -16.18 -15.23 -17.81
C LYS A 134 -14.67 -15.19 -17.87
N MET A 135 -14.06 -14.13 -17.33
CA MET A 135 -12.67 -14.19 -16.94
C MET A 135 -12.62 -15.27 -15.86
N LYS A 136 -12.23 -16.45 -16.27
CA LYS A 136 -12.22 -17.64 -15.42
C LYS A 136 -10.96 -17.53 -14.60
N GLY A 137 -11.01 -16.74 -13.53
CA GLY A 137 -10.04 -16.87 -12.46
C GLY A 137 -10.12 -18.28 -11.86
N MET A 138 -9.10 -18.68 -11.19
CA MET A 138 -9.06 -19.95 -10.46
C MET A 138 -10.19 -19.97 -9.44
N SER A 139 -11.05 -20.98 -9.49
CA SER A 139 -12.08 -21.20 -8.47
C SER A 139 -11.43 -21.64 -7.16
N LEU A 140 -12.13 -21.51 -6.05
CA LEU A 140 -11.65 -21.96 -4.74
C LEU A 140 -11.33 -23.47 -4.75
N GLU A 141 -12.11 -24.28 -5.46
CA GLU A 141 -11.88 -25.71 -5.57
C GLU A 141 -10.63 -26.04 -6.42
N GLU A 142 -10.40 -25.31 -7.49
CA GLU A 142 -9.15 -25.41 -8.26
C GLU A 142 -7.95 -24.94 -7.43
N ALA A 143 -8.10 -23.85 -6.64
CA ALA A 143 -7.04 -23.37 -5.75
C ALA A 143 -6.63 -24.40 -4.70
N LYS A 144 -7.60 -25.12 -4.11
CA LYS A 144 -7.32 -26.18 -3.15
C LYS A 144 -6.43 -27.30 -3.71
N GLN A 145 -6.34 -27.43 -5.03
CA GLN A 145 -5.49 -28.44 -5.69
C GLN A 145 -4.27 -27.83 -6.37
N HIS A 146 -4.18 -26.50 -6.42
CA HIS A 146 -3.05 -25.83 -7.03
C HIS A 146 -1.79 -26.03 -6.17
N TRP A 147 -0.68 -26.37 -6.81
CA TRP A 147 0.56 -26.73 -6.13
C TRP A 147 1.06 -25.68 -5.11
N ALA A 148 0.90 -24.39 -5.41
CA ALA A 148 1.38 -23.30 -4.56
C ALA A 148 0.55 -23.13 -3.28
N PHE A 149 -0.66 -23.70 -3.20
CA PHE A 149 -1.53 -23.64 -2.03
C PHE A 149 -1.60 -24.98 -1.28
N GLN A 150 -0.81 -25.97 -1.71
CA GLN A 150 -0.68 -27.22 -0.98
C GLN A 150 0.28 -27.07 0.22
N PRO A 151 0.08 -27.84 1.28
CA PRO A 151 1.08 -27.93 2.35
C PRO A 151 2.45 -28.29 1.78
N VAL A 152 3.49 -27.64 2.29
CA VAL A 152 4.86 -27.88 1.88
C VAL A 152 5.20 -29.36 2.14
N GLN A 153 5.69 -30.04 1.11
CA GLN A 153 6.13 -31.42 1.16
C GLN A 153 7.66 -31.47 1.23
N ASN A 154 8.17 -32.52 1.81
CA ASN A 154 9.61 -32.86 1.74
C ASN A 154 9.81 -34.02 0.81
N PRO A 155 9.87 -33.81 -0.53
CA PRO A 155 10.01 -34.89 -1.49
C PRO A 155 11.42 -35.48 -1.43
N SER A 156 11.52 -36.79 -1.56
CA SER A 156 12.83 -37.44 -1.70
C SER A 156 13.54 -36.96 -2.95
N PRO A 157 14.86 -36.68 -2.88
CA PRO A 157 15.65 -36.34 -4.06
C PRO A 157 15.51 -37.39 -5.16
N PRO A 158 15.30 -37.02 -6.43
CA PRO A 158 15.15 -37.94 -7.52
C PRO A 158 16.45 -38.69 -7.78
N ALA A 159 16.35 -39.95 -8.24
CA ALA A 159 17.52 -40.69 -8.74
C ALA A 159 18.01 -40.05 -10.04
N VAL A 160 19.32 -39.86 -10.17
CA VAL A 160 20.02 -39.28 -11.31
C VAL A 160 21.10 -40.21 -11.80
N ARG A 161 21.50 -40.14 -13.08
CA ARG A 161 22.51 -41.00 -13.68
C ARG A 161 23.92 -40.64 -13.19
N ASP A 162 24.20 -39.34 -13.13
CA ASP A 162 25.51 -38.82 -12.70
C ASP A 162 25.42 -38.31 -11.25
N ALA A 163 25.20 -39.24 -10.31
CA ALA A 163 25.11 -38.91 -8.90
C ALA A 163 26.41 -38.30 -8.33
N ALA A 164 27.55 -38.49 -9.00
CA ALA A 164 28.82 -37.91 -8.58
C ALA A 164 28.92 -36.40 -8.82
N TRP A 165 28.11 -35.85 -9.72
CA TRP A 165 28.02 -34.40 -9.96
C TRP A 165 27.25 -33.70 -8.84
N ALA A 166 26.19 -34.33 -8.31
CA ALA A 166 25.35 -33.77 -7.29
C ALA A 166 26.09 -33.69 -5.95
N ARG A 167 26.13 -32.49 -5.32
CA ARG A 167 26.79 -32.25 -4.03
C ARG A 167 25.78 -32.11 -2.87
N ASN A 168 24.56 -31.79 -3.20
CA ASN A 168 23.46 -31.66 -2.25
C ASN A 168 22.12 -32.10 -2.89
N GLU A 169 21.05 -32.09 -2.10
CA GLU A 169 19.75 -32.57 -2.55
C GLU A 169 19.16 -31.70 -3.68
N VAL A 170 19.43 -30.39 -3.68
CA VAL A 170 18.95 -29.46 -4.73
C VAL A 170 19.59 -29.86 -6.09
N ASP A 171 20.86 -30.24 -6.07
CA ASP A 171 21.56 -30.66 -7.29
C ASP A 171 20.90 -31.87 -7.95
N HIS A 172 20.33 -32.78 -7.16
CA HIS A 172 19.58 -33.93 -7.70
C HIS A 172 18.36 -33.49 -8.49
N PHE A 173 17.58 -32.51 -7.98
CA PHE A 173 16.41 -31.96 -8.70
C PHE A 173 16.83 -31.26 -9.99
N VAL A 174 17.90 -30.45 -9.93
CA VAL A 174 18.43 -29.73 -11.10
C VAL A 174 18.93 -30.73 -12.14
N LEU A 175 19.72 -31.71 -11.71
CA LEU A 175 20.32 -32.72 -12.62
C LEU A 175 19.25 -33.61 -13.24
N ALA A 176 18.26 -34.06 -12.49
CA ALA A 176 17.15 -34.84 -13.02
C ALA A 176 16.41 -34.10 -14.14
N LYS A 177 16.23 -32.78 -13.99
CA LYS A 177 15.61 -31.95 -15.02
C LYS A 177 16.50 -31.82 -16.26
N LEU A 178 17.80 -31.59 -16.09
CA LEU A 178 18.77 -31.54 -17.17
C LEU A 178 18.81 -32.88 -17.93
N GLU A 179 18.85 -34.01 -17.22
CA GLU A 179 18.87 -35.33 -17.83
C GLU A 179 17.58 -35.66 -18.61
N ALA A 180 16.41 -35.21 -18.11
CA ALA A 180 15.14 -35.33 -18.81
C ALA A 180 15.14 -34.57 -20.15
N GLU A 181 15.75 -33.40 -20.18
CA GLU A 181 15.92 -32.59 -21.40
C GLU A 181 17.16 -33.01 -22.23
N LYS A 182 17.84 -34.13 -21.89
CA LYS A 182 19.06 -34.60 -22.54
C LYS A 182 20.21 -33.60 -22.52
N MET A 183 20.22 -32.72 -21.52
CA MET A 183 21.28 -31.74 -21.29
C MET A 183 22.29 -32.26 -20.27
N ARG A 184 23.48 -31.68 -20.30
CA ARG A 184 24.54 -31.94 -19.31
C ARG A 184 24.92 -30.64 -18.61
N PRO A 185 25.29 -30.69 -17.31
CA PRO A 185 25.87 -29.55 -16.65
C PRO A 185 27.16 -29.11 -17.36
N ASN A 186 27.44 -27.81 -17.34
CA ASN A 186 28.71 -27.28 -17.77
C ASN A 186 29.82 -27.72 -16.82
N PRO A 187 31.08 -27.80 -17.29
CA PRO A 187 32.23 -28.02 -16.43
C PRO A 187 32.32 -26.98 -15.32
N THR A 188 32.88 -27.36 -14.19
CA THR A 188 33.15 -26.41 -13.08
C THR A 188 34.01 -25.26 -13.60
N ALA A 189 33.64 -24.03 -13.25
CA ALA A 189 34.40 -22.84 -13.62
C ALA A 189 35.82 -22.88 -12.97
N ASP A 190 36.75 -22.17 -13.58
CA ASP A 190 38.08 -22.01 -12.99
C ASP A 190 38.04 -21.27 -11.65
N ARG A 191 39.07 -21.38 -10.85
CA ARG A 191 39.11 -20.85 -9.47
C ARG A 191 38.98 -19.34 -9.42
N ARG A 192 39.55 -18.59 -10.37
CA ARG A 192 39.35 -17.13 -10.45
C ARG A 192 37.91 -16.74 -10.68
N THR A 193 37.28 -17.45 -11.60
CA THR A 193 35.87 -17.23 -11.89
C THR A 193 34.99 -17.56 -10.66
N LEU A 194 35.27 -18.67 -9.96
CA LEU A 194 34.52 -19.07 -8.77
C LEU A 194 34.62 -18.04 -7.65
N ILE A 195 35.82 -17.62 -7.27
CA ILE A 195 35.97 -16.63 -6.19
C ILE A 195 35.35 -15.30 -6.58
N ARG A 196 35.53 -14.86 -7.83
CA ARG A 196 34.90 -13.63 -8.31
C ARG A 196 33.37 -13.70 -8.19
N ARG A 197 32.75 -14.79 -8.61
CA ARG A 197 31.31 -14.97 -8.47
C ARG A 197 30.86 -14.96 -7.02
N ALA A 198 31.52 -15.72 -6.15
CA ALA A 198 31.19 -15.74 -4.73
C ALA A 198 31.23 -14.34 -4.08
N TYR A 199 32.24 -13.54 -4.38
CA TYR A 199 32.36 -12.18 -3.87
C TYR A 199 31.23 -11.28 -4.37
N PHE A 200 30.94 -11.27 -5.68
CA PHE A 200 29.87 -10.43 -6.23
C PHE A 200 28.48 -10.89 -5.76
N ASP A 201 28.27 -12.18 -5.65
CA ASP A 201 26.97 -12.70 -5.23
C ASP A 201 26.72 -12.45 -3.75
N LEU A 202 27.70 -12.71 -2.89
CA LEU A 202 27.51 -12.63 -1.44
C LEU A 202 27.67 -11.22 -0.88
N ILE A 203 28.66 -10.46 -1.34
CA ILE A 203 28.96 -9.14 -0.77
C ILE A 203 28.90 -7.97 -1.78
N GLY A 204 28.72 -8.27 -3.07
CA GLY A 204 28.61 -7.25 -4.12
C GLY A 204 29.90 -6.54 -4.49
N LEU A 205 31.04 -6.97 -3.99
CA LEU A 205 32.37 -6.36 -4.18
C LEU A 205 33.32 -7.34 -4.88
N PRO A 206 34.31 -6.86 -5.64
CA PRO A 206 35.35 -7.75 -6.19
C PRO A 206 36.27 -8.26 -5.07
N PRO A 207 36.86 -9.47 -5.23
CA PRO A 207 37.93 -9.91 -4.35
C PRO A 207 39.20 -9.07 -4.57
N ALA A 208 39.93 -8.77 -3.49
CA ALA A 208 41.27 -8.24 -3.62
C ALA A 208 42.22 -9.30 -4.19
N PHE A 209 43.31 -8.86 -4.82
CA PHE A 209 44.20 -9.76 -5.55
C PHE A 209 44.79 -10.86 -4.65
N GLU A 210 45.14 -10.53 -3.44
CA GLU A 210 45.70 -11.45 -2.45
C GLU A 210 44.74 -12.60 -2.08
N TYR A 211 43.45 -12.32 -2.05
CA TYR A 211 42.43 -13.37 -1.84
C TYR A 211 42.31 -14.31 -3.02
N VAL A 212 42.43 -13.77 -4.25
CA VAL A 212 42.43 -14.58 -5.47
C VAL A 212 43.61 -15.50 -5.49
N GLU A 213 44.86 -14.99 -5.26
CA GLU A 213 46.04 -15.78 -5.23
C GLU A 213 46.02 -16.88 -4.15
N ARG A 214 45.59 -16.51 -2.92
CA ARG A 214 45.44 -17.49 -1.82
C ARG A 214 44.49 -18.61 -2.21
N PHE A 215 43.36 -18.30 -2.80
CA PHE A 215 42.40 -19.31 -3.22
C PHE A 215 42.91 -20.16 -4.39
N GLU A 216 43.60 -19.56 -5.36
CA GLU A 216 44.18 -20.33 -6.48
C GLU A 216 45.24 -21.33 -6.03
N GLN A 217 46.04 -20.96 -5.02
CA GLN A 217 47.12 -21.75 -4.49
C GLN A 217 46.67 -22.79 -3.44
N ASP A 218 45.48 -22.67 -2.87
CA ASP A 218 44.98 -23.58 -1.84
C ASP A 218 44.52 -24.90 -2.45
N PRO A 219 45.22 -26.05 -2.21
CA PRO A 219 44.88 -27.35 -2.78
C PRO A 219 43.73 -28.03 -2.03
N SER A 220 43.21 -27.43 -0.95
CA SER A 220 42.18 -28.04 -0.12
C SER A 220 40.89 -28.28 -0.92
N PRO A 221 40.23 -29.43 -0.78
CA PRO A 221 38.93 -29.68 -1.37
C PRO A 221 37.88 -28.75 -0.84
N ASP A 222 38.02 -28.20 0.38
CA ASP A 222 37.10 -27.30 1.04
C ASP A 222 37.42 -25.81 0.86
N ALA A 223 38.46 -25.49 0.05
CA ALA A 223 38.92 -24.11 -0.15
C ALA A 223 37.77 -23.16 -0.57
N PHE A 224 36.85 -23.60 -1.44
CA PHE A 224 35.72 -22.79 -1.88
C PHE A 224 34.70 -22.61 -0.76
N ALA A 225 34.40 -23.63 0.01
CA ALA A 225 33.50 -23.55 1.16
C ALA A 225 34.06 -22.59 2.23
N THR A 226 35.39 -22.62 2.45
CA THR A 226 36.08 -21.68 3.34
C THR A 226 35.86 -20.22 2.89
N VAL A 227 36.08 -19.92 1.61
CA VAL A 227 35.81 -18.59 1.05
C VAL A 227 34.36 -18.16 1.25
N VAL A 228 33.40 -19.03 0.97
CA VAL A 228 31.97 -18.77 1.13
C VAL A 228 31.64 -18.45 2.60
N ASN A 229 32.14 -19.27 3.53
CA ASN A 229 31.93 -19.07 4.98
C ASN A 229 32.54 -17.75 5.48
N GLU A 230 33.75 -17.41 5.00
CA GLU A 230 34.37 -16.10 5.32
C GLU A 230 33.48 -14.94 4.83
N LEU A 231 32.94 -15.03 3.62
CA LEU A 231 32.08 -13.98 3.04
C LEU A 231 30.73 -13.86 3.75
N LEU A 232 30.12 -14.95 4.16
CA LEU A 232 28.85 -14.94 4.92
C LEU A 232 28.99 -14.28 6.30
N GLN A 233 30.18 -14.28 6.88
CA GLN A 233 30.44 -13.61 8.17
C GLN A 233 30.75 -12.11 8.04
N ARG A 234 30.91 -11.61 6.84
CA ARG A 234 31.24 -10.19 6.61
C ARG A 234 29.99 -9.31 6.71
N PRO A 235 30.10 -8.13 7.34
CA PRO A 235 28.97 -7.21 7.45
C PRO A 235 28.39 -6.77 6.10
N GLU A 236 29.18 -6.81 5.04
CA GLU A 236 28.76 -6.48 3.68
C GLU A 236 27.74 -7.49 3.11
N TYR A 237 27.68 -8.73 3.65
CA TYR A 237 26.65 -9.69 3.29
C TYR A 237 25.24 -9.15 3.56
N GLY A 238 25.00 -8.70 4.79
CA GLY A 238 23.71 -8.10 5.14
C GLY A 238 23.41 -6.81 4.38
N GLN A 239 24.45 -6.00 4.09
CA GLN A 239 24.28 -4.79 3.26
C GLN A 239 23.87 -5.15 1.83
N ARG A 240 24.51 -6.15 1.24
CA ARG A 240 24.21 -6.62 -0.13
C ARG A 240 22.82 -7.22 -0.24
N TRP A 241 22.46 -8.12 0.64
CA TRP A 241 21.19 -8.85 0.58
C TRP A 241 20.04 -8.06 1.21
N GLY A 242 20.31 -7.21 2.19
CA GLY A 242 19.35 -6.29 2.78
C GLY A 242 18.69 -5.39 1.74
N ARG A 243 19.44 -4.95 0.73
CA ARG A 243 18.91 -4.15 -0.36
C ARG A 243 17.70 -4.81 -1.02
N HIS A 244 17.78 -6.12 -1.32
CA HIS A 244 16.69 -6.83 -1.99
C HIS A 244 15.43 -6.88 -1.12
N TRP A 245 15.59 -7.05 0.19
CA TRP A 245 14.47 -6.99 1.10
C TRP A 245 13.92 -5.57 1.27
N LEU A 246 14.78 -4.57 1.29
CA LEU A 246 14.36 -3.16 1.34
C LEU A 246 13.56 -2.75 0.11
N ASP A 247 13.87 -3.30 -1.07
CA ASP A 247 13.06 -3.13 -2.29
C ASP A 247 11.65 -3.73 -2.11
N VAL A 248 11.53 -4.92 -1.51
CA VAL A 248 10.25 -5.54 -1.17
C VAL A 248 9.47 -4.68 -0.18
N ALA A 249 10.15 -4.13 0.82
CA ALA A 249 9.56 -3.24 1.82
C ALA A 249 9.25 -1.84 1.30
N ARG A 250 9.59 -1.51 0.06
CA ARG A 250 9.44 -0.18 -0.57
C ARG A 250 10.17 0.90 0.23
N TYR A 251 11.32 0.55 0.82
CA TYR A 251 12.08 1.44 1.69
C TYR A 251 12.42 2.75 0.99
N ALA A 252 12.16 3.85 1.67
CA ALA A 252 12.63 5.17 1.28
C ALA A 252 12.95 5.99 2.54
N ASP A 253 13.92 6.90 2.43
CA ASP A 253 14.23 7.86 3.48
C ASP A 253 13.28 9.06 3.49
N THR A 254 12.45 9.20 2.44
CA THR A 254 11.51 10.29 2.26
C THR A 254 10.12 9.77 1.89
N HIS A 255 9.11 10.53 2.25
CA HIS A 255 7.72 10.27 1.84
C HIS A 255 7.19 11.45 1.04
N GLU A 256 6.59 11.21 -0.10
CA GLU A 256 5.85 12.13 -0.99
C GLU A 256 6.50 13.42 -1.49
N ASP A 257 6.11 13.80 -2.70
CA ASP A 257 6.80 14.70 -3.61
C ASP A 257 6.56 16.21 -3.42
N ASN A 258 5.78 16.66 -2.46
CA ASN A 258 5.53 18.09 -2.30
C ASN A 258 6.50 18.72 -1.31
N VAL A 259 7.71 18.92 -1.80
CA VAL A 259 8.80 19.64 -1.13
C VAL A 259 8.51 21.15 -1.15
N THR A 260 7.57 21.62 -0.36
CA THR A 260 7.40 23.06 -0.15
C THR A 260 7.67 23.48 1.28
N ASN A 261 7.97 22.54 2.18
CA ASN A 261 8.24 22.84 3.58
C ASN A 261 9.72 22.67 3.89
N GLU A 262 10.31 23.66 4.56
CA GLU A 262 11.70 23.66 5.05
C GLU A 262 12.06 22.46 5.94
N ASN A 263 11.05 21.74 6.46
CA ASN A 263 11.21 20.56 7.31
C ASN A 263 11.27 19.23 6.54
N GLY A 264 11.24 19.24 5.20
CA GLY A 264 11.43 18.08 4.35
C GLY A 264 10.50 16.88 4.67
N ASN A 265 10.05 16.19 3.66
CA ASN A 265 9.25 14.98 3.82
C ASN A 265 10.16 13.77 4.16
N HIS A 266 10.92 13.85 5.24
CA HIS A 266 11.86 12.81 5.67
C HIS A 266 11.24 11.90 6.72
N TYR A 267 11.53 10.60 6.58
CA TYR A 267 11.34 9.64 7.65
C TYR A 267 12.56 9.69 8.58
N SER A 268 12.49 10.49 9.64
CA SER A 268 13.61 10.71 10.56
C SER A 268 14.24 9.43 11.13
N PHE A 269 13.48 8.33 11.17
CA PHE A 269 13.90 7.06 11.75
C PHE A 269 13.84 5.86 10.78
N ALA A 270 13.64 6.07 9.48
CA ALA A 270 13.61 4.98 8.50
C ALA A 270 14.89 4.13 8.54
N PHE A 271 16.04 4.75 8.78
CA PHE A 271 17.32 4.07 8.89
C PHE A 271 17.31 2.94 9.93
N THR A 272 16.50 3.04 10.98
CA THR A 272 16.42 1.99 12.02
C THR A 272 15.87 0.69 11.46
N TYR A 273 14.91 0.76 10.52
CA TYR A 273 14.41 -0.40 9.82
C TYR A 273 15.47 -0.99 8.86
N ARG A 274 16.16 -0.16 8.09
CA ARG A 274 17.27 -0.61 7.26
C ARG A 274 18.33 -1.33 8.07
N ASP A 275 18.72 -0.75 9.20
CA ASP A 275 19.74 -1.32 10.08
C ASP A 275 19.26 -2.63 10.71
N TYR A 276 17.96 -2.74 11.04
CA TYR A 276 17.35 -4.01 11.47
C TYR A 276 17.49 -5.09 10.38
N VAL A 277 17.15 -4.77 9.12
CA VAL A 277 17.21 -5.74 8.01
C VAL A 277 18.64 -6.22 7.79
N ILE A 278 19.61 -5.29 7.74
CA ILE A 278 21.04 -5.63 7.58
C ILE A 278 21.52 -6.50 8.72
N ARG A 279 21.19 -6.15 9.95
CA ARG A 279 21.57 -6.90 11.15
C ARG A 279 20.94 -8.30 11.15
N ALA A 280 19.65 -8.40 10.87
CA ALA A 280 18.95 -9.67 10.85
C ALA A 280 19.57 -10.67 9.87
N LEU A 281 20.00 -10.21 8.68
CA LEU A 281 20.70 -11.04 7.70
C LEU A 281 22.11 -11.42 8.16
N ASN A 282 22.86 -10.51 8.77
CA ASN A 282 24.20 -10.80 9.28
C ASN A 282 24.19 -11.73 10.52
N GLU A 283 23.10 -11.72 11.28
CA GLU A 283 22.88 -12.61 12.43
C GLU A 283 22.26 -13.96 12.03
N ASP A 284 22.04 -14.18 10.73
CA ASP A 284 21.36 -15.36 10.20
C ASP A 284 20.03 -15.64 10.93
N LYS A 285 19.23 -14.56 11.14
CA LYS A 285 17.94 -14.66 11.83
C LYS A 285 17.02 -15.63 11.10
N PRO A 286 16.41 -16.62 11.78
CA PRO A 286 15.45 -17.53 11.16
C PRO A 286 14.36 -16.78 10.40
N PHE A 287 14.07 -17.20 9.18
CA PHE A 287 13.21 -16.44 8.26
C PHE A 287 11.77 -16.33 8.78
N ASP A 288 11.23 -17.35 9.43
CA ASP A 288 9.93 -17.31 10.09
C ASP A 288 9.89 -16.25 11.19
N ARG A 289 10.95 -16.17 12.01
CA ARG A 289 11.08 -15.14 13.04
C ARG A 289 11.18 -13.74 12.43
N PHE A 290 11.97 -13.60 11.36
CA PHE A 290 12.13 -12.36 10.62
C PHE A 290 10.78 -11.82 10.09
N ILE A 291 9.94 -12.71 9.52
CA ILE A 291 8.59 -12.35 9.03
C ILE A 291 7.67 -11.95 10.18
N VAL A 292 7.62 -12.74 11.25
CA VAL A 292 6.76 -12.45 12.40
C VAL A 292 7.11 -11.11 13.05
N GLU A 293 8.40 -10.79 13.18
CA GLU A 293 8.83 -9.50 13.72
C GLU A 293 8.37 -8.33 12.84
N GLN A 294 8.39 -8.45 11.52
CA GLN A 294 7.93 -7.38 10.63
C GLN A 294 6.43 -7.14 10.66
N LEU A 295 5.66 -8.12 11.09
CA LEU A 295 4.21 -8.02 11.21
C LEU A 295 3.75 -7.64 12.62
N ALA A 296 4.46 -8.10 13.66
CA ALA A 296 3.97 -8.07 15.02
C ALA A 296 5.07 -8.02 16.09
N ALA A 297 6.20 -7.36 15.85
CA ALA A 297 7.29 -7.27 16.82
C ALA A 297 6.83 -6.70 18.18
N ASP A 298 5.84 -5.81 18.19
CA ASP A 298 5.25 -5.22 19.41
C ASP A 298 4.47 -6.22 20.25
N LYS A 299 4.09 -7.37 19.69
CA LYS A 299 3.38 -8.46 20.40
C LYS A 299 4.32 -9.54 20.89
N LEU A 300 5.60 -9.46 20.57
CA LEU A 300 6.58 -10.48 20.91
C LEU A 300 7.37 -10.10 22.16
N LYS A 301 7.82 -11.12 22.90
CA LYS A 301 8.86 -10.94 23.90
C LYS A 301 10.22 -10.85 23.19
N LEU A 302 10.67 -9.62 22.95
CA LEU A 302 11.94 -9.36 22.28
C LEU A 302 13.10 -9.44 23.28
N SER A 303 14.18 -10.12 22.91
CA SER A 303 15.45 -10.09 23.62
C SER A 303 16.22 -8.80 23.38
N ASP A 304 16.06 -8.24 22.17
CA ASP A 304 16.63 -6.97 21.77
C ASP A 304 15.51 -6.01 21.35
N ARG A 305 15.37 -4.89 22.03
CA ARG A 305 14.33 -3.90 21.70
C ARG A 305 14.52 -3.25 20.32
N ARG A 306 15.74 -3.30 19.76
CA ARG A 306 16.01 -2.83 18.41
C ARG A 306 15.19 -3.60 17.36
N ASP A 307 14.74 -4.80 17.67
CA ASP A 307 13.89 -5.60 16.80
C ASP A 307 12.48 -5.02 16.60
N LEU A 308 12.04 -4.06 17.44
CA LEU A 308 10.82 -3.28 17.19
C LEU A 308 10.91 -2.49 15.87
N ALA A 309 12.11 -2.15 15.41
CA ALA A 309 12.31 -1.48 14.13
C ALA A 309 11.82 -2.33 12.94
N ALA A 310 11.64 -3.65 13.11
CA ALA A 310 11.05 -4.54 12.11
C ALA A 310 9.67 -4.07 11.62
N LEU A 311 8.87 -3.43 12.48
CA LEU A 311 7.56 -2.88 12.12
C LEU A 311 7.63 -1.79 11.05
N GLY A 312 8.83 -1.28 10.76
CA GLY A 312 9.10 -0.41 9.62
C GLY A 312 8.64 -0.99 8.29
N PHE A 313 8.62 -2.32 8.12
CA PHE A 313 8.13 -3.01 6.93
C PHE A 313 6.78 -2.47 6.42
N GLN A 314 5.88 -2.16 7.35
CA GLN A 314 4.55 -1.67 7.04
C GLN A 314 4.46 -0.14 6.94
N THR A 315 5.51 0.59 7.30
CA THR A 315 5.43 2.04 7.52
C THR A 315 6.44 2.89 6.75
N VAL A 316 7.51 2.29 6.20
CA VAL A 316 8.54 3.02 5.42
C VAL A 316 8.16 3.29 3.97
N GLY A 317 7.01 2.82 3.52
CA GLY A 317 6.48 3.08 2.20
C GLY A 317 5.81 4.45 2.07
N ARG A 318 5.13 4.66 0.97
CA ARG A 318 4.43 5.91 0.67
C ARG A 318 3.29 6.18 1.67
N ARG A 319 3.11 7.43 2.09
CA ARG A 319 2.05 7.82 3.05
C ARG A 319 0.76 8.29 2.41
N PHE A 320 0.73 8.49 1.09
CA PHE A 320 -0.47 8.92 0.34
C PHE A 320 -1.16 10.13 0.97
N LYS A 321 -0.39 11.12 1.46
CA LYS A 321 -0.89 12.31 2.17
C LYS A 321 -1.81 11.97 3.34
N ASN A 322 -1.55 10.85 4.02
CA ASN A 322 -2.36 10.32 5.12
C ASN A 322 -3.81 9.96 4.74
N VAL A 323 -4.06 9.64 3.47
CA VAL A 323 -5.35 9.07 3.05
C VAL A 323 -5.40 7.63 3.53
N GLU A 324 -6.11 7.40 4.61
CA GLU A 324 -6.08 6.16 5.41
C GLU A 324 -6.34 4.90 4.57
N ASN A 325 -7.36 4.91 3.73
CA ASN A 325 -7.70 3.76 2.89
C ASN A 325 -6.60 3.42 1.85
N LEU A 326 -5.79 4.39 1.41
CA LEU A 326 -4.66 4.13 0.53
C LEU A 326 -3.45 3.60 1.31
N VAL A 327 -3.27 4.06 2.54
CA VAL A 327 -2.23 3.51 3.44
C VAL A 327 -2.54 2.05 3.79
N MET A 328 -3.81 1.72 4.06
CA MET A 328 -4.21 0.32 4.32
C MET A 328 -4.03 -0.56 3.08
N ASP A 329 -4.40 -0.08 1.91
CA ASP A 329 -4.22 -0.77 0.64
C ASP A 329 -2.74 -1.10 0.39
N ASP A 330 -1.85 -0.13 0.60
CA ASP A 330 -0.41 -0.29 0.46
C ASP A 330 0.17 -1.30 1.47
N ARG A 331 -0.31 -1.32 2.71
CA ARG A 331 0.09 -2.33 3.70
C ARG A 331 -0.34 -3.73 3.29
N ILE A 332 -1.58 -3.88 2.82
CA ILE A 332 -2.09 -5.16 2.31
C ILE A 332 -1.22 -5.63 1.14
N ASP A 333 -0.98 -4.77 0.15
CA ASP A 333 -0.17 -5.10 -1.01
C ASP A 333 1.25 -5.50 -0.62
N THR A 334 1.88 -4.75 0.29
CA THR A 334 3.24 -5.03 0.75
C THR A 334 3.35 -6.39 1.43
N VAL A 335 2.45 -6.69 2.34
CA VAL A 335 2.45 -7.95 3.08
C VAL A 335 2.14 -9.11 2.15
N THR A 336 1.10 -9.00 1.33
CA THR A 336 0.67 -10.13 0.50
C THR A 336 1.59 -10.36 -0.69
N ARG A 337 2.04 -9.32 -1.35
CA ARG A 337 3.00 -9.43 -2.45
C ARG A 337 4.39 -9.83 -1.97
N GLY A 338 4.86 -9.19 -0.90
CA GLY A 338 6.21 -9.42 -0.37
C GLY A 338 6.40 -10.77 0.30
N ILE A 339 5.39 -11.30 0.98
CA ILE A 339 5.49 -12.53 1.76
C ILE A 339 4.81 -13.71 1.06
N LEU A 340 3.64 -13.49 0.46
CA LEU A 340 2.84 -14.56 -0.15
C LEU A 340 3.01 -14.65 -1.68
N GLY A 341 3.59 -13.63 -2.32
CA GLY A 341 3.66 -13.55 -3.78
C GLY A 341 2.30 -13.33 -4.45
N LEU A 342 1.29 -12.84 -3.71
CA LEU A 342 -0.08 -12.67 -4.17
C LEU A 342 -0.43 -11.18 -4.30
N THR A 343 -1.10 -10.80 -5.39
CA THR A 343 -1.53 -9.43 -5.66
C THR A 343 -2.93 -9.16 -5.12
N VAL A 344 -3.11 -9.33 -3.81
CA VAL A 344 -4.43 -9.19 -3.14
C VAL A 344 -5.04 -7.80 -3.31
N ALA A 345 -4.23 -6.75 -3.48
CA ALA A 345 -4.72 -5.40 -3.77
C ALA A 345 -5.60 -5.33 -5.02
N CYS A 346 -5.43 -6.23 -6.00
CA CYS A 346 -6.33 -6.34 -7.16
C CYS A 346 -7.77 -6.67 -6.74
N SER A 347 -7.95 -7.37 -5.61
CA SER A 347 -9.27 -7.76 -5.09
C SER A 347 -10.01 -6.63 -4.36
N ARG A 348 -9.46 -5.44 -4.30
CA ARG A 348 -10.12 -4.27 -3.70
C ARG A 348 -11.44 -3.91 -4.35
N CYS A 349 -11.54 -4.08 -5.69
CA CYS A 349 -12.70 -3.64 -6.47
C CYS A 349 -13.56 -4.81 -6.97
N HIS A 350 -12.96 -5.97 -7.22
CA HIS A 350 -13.62 -7.18 -7.76
C HIS A 350 -12.78 -8.40 -7.38
N ASP A 351 -13.32 -9.59 -7.49
CA ASP A 351 -12.58 -10.83 -7.28
C ASP A 351 -11.36 -10.90 -8.20
N HIS A 352 -10.25 -11.44 -7.70
CA HIS A 352 -9.00 -11.49 -8.45
C HIS A 352 -9.16 -12.18 -9.80
N LYS A 353 -8.52 -11.62 -10.84
CA LYS A 353 -8.70 -12.11 -12.21
C LYS A 353 -8.21 -13.54 -12.43
N PHE A 354 -7.15 -13.93 -11.76
CA PHE A 354 -6.46 -15.20 -11.98
C PHE A 354 -6.50 -16.12 -10.77
N ASP A 355 -6.25 -15.57 -9.58
CA ASP A 355 -6.15 -16.32 -8.34
C ASP A 355 -7.50 -16.40 -7.63
N ALA A 356 -7.68 -17.40 -6.78
CA ALA A 356 -8.88 -17.58 -5.96
C ALA A 356 -8.91 -16.63 -4.76
N LEU A 357 -8.88 -15.34 -5.04
CA LEU A 357 -8.86 -14.26 -4.05
C LEU A 357 -10.13 -13.41 -4.21
N PRO A 358 -11.18 -13.69 -3.43
CA PRO A 358 -12.39 -12.87 -3.49
C PRO A 358 -12.18 -11.50 -2.85
N THR A 359 -12.97 -10.53 -3.26
CA THR A 359 -13.02 -9.18 -2.67
C THR A 359 -13.21 -9.23 -1.14
N ALA A 360 -13.94 -10.22 -0.64
CA ALA A 360 -14.15 -10.40 0.79
C ALA A 360 -12.85 -10.61 1.57
N ASP A 361 -11.86 -11.31 1.00
CA ASP A 361 -10.56 -11.54 1.64
C ASP A 361 -9.75 -10.25 1.74
N TYR A 362 -9.81 -9.41 0.70
CA TYR A 362 -9.20 -8.08 0.76
C TYR A 362 -9.75 -7.27 1.94
N TYR A 363 -11.07 -7.19 2.09
CA TYR A 363 -11.69 -6.43 3.19
C TYR A 363 -11.52 -7.08 4.55
N SER A 364 -11.33 -8.38 4.62
CA SER A 364 -10.94 -9.08 5.86
C SER A 364 -9.55 -8.63 6.31
N LEU A 365 -8.57 -8.59 5.41
CA LEU A 365 -7.24 -8.05 5.68
C LEU A 365 -7.28 -6.54 5.98
N TYR A 366 -8.10 -5.78 5.26
CA TYR A 366 -8.31 -4.36 5.53
C TYR A 366 -8.76 -4.14 6.98
N GLY A 367 -9.71 -4.94 7.48
CA GLY A 367 -10.17 -4.87 8.86
C GLY A 367 -9.06 -5.12 9.88
N VAL A 368 -8.14 -6.05 9.60
CA VAL A 368 -6.97 -6.30 10.45
C VAL A 368 -6.08 -5.06 10.53
N PHE A 369 -5.68 -4.49 9.40
CA PHE A 369 -4.81 -3.31 9.39
C PHE A 369 -5.48 -2.04 9.92
N ALA A 370 -6.76 -1.85 9.63
CA ALA A 370 -7.54 -0.72 10.15
C ALA A 370 -7.74 -0.78 11.67
N SER A 371 -7.59 -1.96 12.28
CA SER A 371 -7.62 -2.15 13.72
C SER A 371 -6.27 -1.88 14.39
N THR A 372 -5.22 -1.55 13.62
CA THR A 372 -3.90 -1.19 14.16
C THR A 372 -3.85 0.30 14.48
N VAL A 373 -3.26 0.64 15.62
CA VAL A 373 -3.10 2.04 16.05
C VAL A 373 -1.62 2.39 16.06
N GLN A 374 -1.27 3.49 15.41
CA GLN A 374 0.07 4.03 15.53
C GLN A 374 0.20 4.75 16.87
N PRO A 375 1.17 4.37 17.74
CA PRO A 375 1.35 5.04 19.02
C PRO A 375 1.76 6.49 18.81
N LEU A 376 1.26 7.38 19.66
CA LEU A 376 1.65 8.80 19.67
C LEU A 376 3.13 8.96 20.07
N ASP A 377 3.55 8.21 21.07
CA ASP A 377 4.94 8.16 21.50
C ASP A 377 5.69 7.07 20.74
N LEU A 378 6.78 7.45 20.09
CA LEU A 378 7.65 6.48 19.42
C LEU A 378 8.29 5.55 20.45
N PRO A 379 8.35 4.24 20.20
CA PRO A 379 8.97 3.30 21.12
C PRO A 379 10.48 3.53 21.20
N GLU A 380 11.03 3.45 22.40
CA GLU A 380 12.49 3.44 22.60
C GLU A 380 13.04 2.08 22.16
N ILE A 381 13.83 2.06 21.10
CA ILE A 381 14.41 0.82 20.52
C ILE A 381 15.85 0.56 20.98
N GLY A 382 16.50 1.53 21.59
CA GLY A 382 17.86 1.40 22.11
C GLY A 382 18.35 2.72 22.71
N ARG A 383 19.39 2.62 23.48
CA ARG A 383 20.09 3.77 24.03
C ARG A 383 21.48 3.82 23.42
N SER A 384 21.76 4.93 22.72
CA SER A 384 23.13 5.23 22.29
C SER A 384 23.54 6.55 22.89
N GLY A 385 24.81 6.68 23.22
CA GLY A 385 25.39 7.91 23.73
C GLY A 385 25.80 7.85 25.21
N ASP A 386 26.18 9.00 25.75
CA ASP A 386 26.58 9.17 27.14
C ASP A 386 25.39 8.82 28.07
N PRO A 387 25.56 7.88 29.02
CA PRO A 387 24.53 7.50 29.97
C PRO A 387 23.97 8.68 30.77
N GLU A 388 24.82 9.67 31.10
CA GLU A 388 24.40 10.85 31.84
C GLU A 388 23.50 11.76 30.98
N ALA A 389 23.86 12.01 29.72
CA ALA A 389 23.05 12.76 28.78
C ALA A 389 21.68 12.08 28.54
N VAL A 390 21.65 10.75 28.43
CA VAL A 390 20.41 9.97 28.34
C VAL A 390 19.56 10.14 29.58
N ALA A 391 20.12 10.04 30.78
CA ALA A 391 19.41 10.21 32.04
C ALA A 391 18.81 11.62 32.15
N GLN A 392 19.57 12.66 31.81
CA GLN A 392 19.10 14.05 31.78
C GLN A 392 17.93 14.23 30.77
N HIS A 393 18.03 13.65 29.57
CA HIS A 393 16.97 13.69 28.58
C HIS A 393 15.70 13.01 29.08
N LEU A 394 15.80 11.82 29.66
CA LEU A 394 14.66 11.09 30.21
C LEU A 394 13.98 11.86 31.35
N ALA A 395 14.77 12.46 32.28
CA ALA A 395 14.22 13.27 33.35
C ALA A 395 13.50 14.51 32.83
N LYS A 396 14.04 15.17 31.80
CA LYS A 396 13.40 16.30 31.14
C LYS A 396 12.10 15.88 30.45
N ARG A 397 12.11 14.76 29.72
CA ARG A 397 10.92 14.20 29.05
C ARG A 397 9.82 13.89 30.07
N GLU A 398 10.18 13.20 31.15
CA GLU A 398 9.22 12.84 32.20
C GLU A 398 8.61 14.08 32.86
N LYS A 399 9.40 15.12 33.10
CA LYS A 399 8.89 16.40 33.58
C LYS A 399 7.89 17.02 32.61
N LEU A 400 8.23 17.07 31.31
CA LEU A 400 7.35 17.61 30.28
C LEU A 400 6.03 16.84 30.16
N LEU A 401 6.06 15.52 30.28
CA LEU A 401 4.85 14.69 30.28
C LEU A 401 3.97 15.01 31.50
N ARG A 402 4.54 15.11 32.69
CA ARG A 402 3.79 15.51 33.90
C ARG A 402 3.20 16.93 33.77
N ASP A 403 3.95 17.85 33.20
CA ASP A 403 3.48 19.23 32.97
C ASP A 403 2.33 19.24 31.95
N TYR A 404 2.43 18.42 30.90
CA TYR A 404 1.40 18.23 29.89
C TYR A 404 0.11 17.63 30.49
N ASP A 405 0.23 16.53 31.23
CA ASP A 405 -0.90 15.89 31.90
C ASP A 405 -1.62 16.84 32.84
N THR A 406 -0.84 17.63 33.61
CA THR A 406 -1.39 18.66 34.50
C THR A 406 -2.14 19.72 33.71
N HIS A 407 -1.58 20.16 32.57
CA HIS A 407 -2.22 21.12 31.69
C HIS A 407 -3.52 20.56 31.11
N VAL A 408 -3.51 19.33 30.61
CA VAL A 408 -4.70 18.65 30.07
C VAL A 408 -5.78 18.54 31.12
N GLN A 409 -5.45 18.08 32.35
CA GLN A 409 -6.42 17.97 33.45
C GLN A 409 -7.02 19.33 33.81
N LYS A 410 -6.19 20.37 33.89
CA LYS A 410 -6.67 21.73 34.18
C LYS A 410 -7.58 22.25 33.07
N THR A 411 -7.22 22.04 31.82
CA THR A 411 -8.01 22.45 30.67
C THR A 411 -9.34 21.69 30.62
N GLN A 412 -9.30 20.38 30.84
CA GLN A 412 -10.48 19.54 30.90
C GLN A 412 -11.44 20.01 32.02
N LYS A 413 -10.90 20.25 33.22
CA LYS A 413 -11.69 20.76 34.33
C LYS A 413 -12.33 22.12 33.99
N SER A 414 -11.55 23.04 33.40
CA SER A 414 -12.07 24.34 32.97
C SER A 414 -13.18 24.23 31.93
N PHE A 415 -13.01 23.29 30.99
CA PHE A 415 -14.02 22.97 29.99
C PHE A 415 -15.29 22.42 30.62
N ASP A 416 -15.15 21.43 31.51
CA ASP A 416 -16.27 20.79 32.19
C ASP A 416 -17.04 21.80 33.05
N ASP A 417 -16.34 22.68 33.76
CA ASP A 417 -16.96 23.75 34.57
C ASP A 417 -17.72 24.75 33.67
N HIS A 418 -17.17 25.09 32.50
CA HIS A 418 -17.83 25.94 31.52
C HIS A 418 -19.07 25.26 30.92
N MET A 419 -18.96 23.98 30.56
CA MET A 419 -20.09 23.22 30.00
C MET A 419 -21.24 23.05 30.99
N ARG A 420 -20.94 22.88 32.30
CA ARG A 420 -21.98 22.81 33.36
C ARG A 420 -22.73 24.12 33.56
N GLN A 421 -22.10 25.24 33.21
CA GLN A 421 -22.71 26.57 33.33
C GLN A 421 -23.45 26.97 32.06
N MET A 422 -23.33 26.25 30.98
CA MET A 422 -23.98 26.56 29.71
C MET A 422 -25.46 26.17 29.72
N PRO A 423 -26.37 27.01 29.21
CA PRO A 423 -27.75 26.64 28.97
C PRO A 423 -27.83 25.42 28.01
N VAL A 424 -28.75 24.50 28.29
CA VAL A 424 -28.89 23.23 27.52
C VAL A 424 -29.12 23.49 26.03
N GLU A 425 -29.80 24.54 25.65
CA GLU A 425 -30.06 24.96 24.28
C GLU A 425 -28.75 25.29 23.52
N ASN A 426 -27.71 25.74 24.21
CA ASN A 426 -26.43 26.11 23.60
C ASN A 426 -25.47 24.93 23.44
N LEU A 427 -25.69 23.82 24.18
CA LEU A 427 -24.85 22.62 24.11
C LEU A 427 -24.83 21.99 22.71
N LYS A 428 -25.97 21.97 22.01
CA LYS A 428 -26.05 21.48 20.62
C LYS A 428 -25.23 22.32 19.66
N TYR A 429 -25.19 23.64 19.88
CA TYR A 429 -24.45 24.58 19.05
C TYR A 429 -22.93 24.42 19.21
N VAL A 430 -22.45 24.26 20.44
CA VAL A 430 -21.02 24.06 20.73
C VAL A 430 -20.50 22.78 20.10
N VAL A 431 -21.26 21.67 20.18
CA VAL A 431 -20.87 20.39 19.55
C VAL A 431 -20.82 20.50 18.02
N GLN A 432 -21.69 21.32 17.41
CA GLN A 432 -21.72 21.50 15.96
C GLN A 432 -20.65 22.48 15.43
N THR A 433 -20.17 23.39 16.27
CA THR A 433 -19.22 24.43 15.87
C THR A 433 -17.77 24.13 16.21
N LEU A 434 -17.50 23.03 16.95
CA LEU A 434 -16.14 22.58 17.17
C LEU A 434 -15.50 22.21 15.81
N PRO A 435 -14.53 23.01 15.32
CA PRO A 435 -13.86 22.70 14.07
C PRO A 435 -13.03 21.43 14.27
N ASN A 436 -13.20 20.48 13.40
CA ASN A 436 -12.51 19.19 13.40
C ASN A 436 -12.89 18.25 14.57
N HIS A 437 -14.02 17.61 14.43
CA HIS A 437 -14.41 16.46 15.25
C HIS A 437 -13.27 15.42 15.43
N ARG A 438 -12.41 15.26 14.41
CA ARG A 438 -11.24 14.38 14.44
C ARG A 438 -10.14 14.85 15.39
N THR A 439 -9.96 16.16 15.58
CA THR A 439 -8.92 16.68 16.47
C THR A 439 -9.33 16.50 17.94
N VAL A 440 -10.62 16.63 18.22
CA VAL A 440 -11.17 16.34 19.56
C VAL A 440 -11.18 14.83 19.82
N GLU A 441 -11.52 14.01 18.82
CA GLU A 441 -11.46 12.56 18.87
C GLU A 441 -10.03 12.01 18.98
N GLY A 442 -9.05 12.70 18.42
CA GLY A 442 -7.63 12.31 18.50
C GLY A 442 -6.93 12.78 19.77
N TYR A 443 -7.46 13.78 20.47
CA TYR A 443 -6.88 14.33 21.70
C TYR A 443 -7.60 13.88 22.97
N ILE A 444 -8.86 13.55 22.84
CA ILE A 444 -9.64 12.96 23.91
C ILE A 444 -9.87 11.56 23.43
N PRO A 445 -9.20 10.55 23.98
CA PRO A 445 -9.55 9.18 23.65
C PRO A 445 -11.06 9.12 23.81
N LEU A 446 -11.74 8.66 22.75
CA LEU A 446 -13.14 8.25 22.81
C LEU A 446 -13.24 7.03 23.73
N ASP A 447 -12.59 7.17 24.87
CA ASP A 447 -12.94 6.30 25.94
C ASP A 447 -14.36 6.66 26.38
N THR A 448 -14.87 5.77 27.15
CA THR A 448 -16.18 5.84 27.74
C THR A 448 -16.48 7.16 28.48
N HIS A 449 -15.46 7.97 28.84
CA HIS A 449 -15.63 9.24 29.53
C HIS A 449 -16.25 10.32 28.65
N HIS A 450 -15.83 10.44 27.37
CA HIS A 450 -16.46 11.43 26.49
C HIS A 450 -17.89 11.05 26.15
N GLY A 451 -18.16 9.74 25.96
CA GLY A 451 -19.52 9.24 25.83
C GLY A 451 -20.35 9.41 27.09
N THR A 452 -19.72 9.31 28.23
CA THR A 452 -20.37 9.46 29.54
C THR A 452 -20.69 10.93 29.83
N LEU A 453 -19.76 11.85 29.57
CA LEU A 453 -20.01 13.30 29.69
C LEU A 453 -21.12 13.77 28.75
N ARG A 454 -21.19 13.26 27.52
CA ARG A 454 -22.31 13.50 26.61
C ARG A 454 -23.63 12.94 27.13
N ARG A 455 -23.60 11.75 27.74
CA ARG A 455 -24.79 11.13 28.31
C ARG A 455 -25.25 11.82 29.59
N GLU A 456 -24.33 12.17 30.47
CA GLU A 456 -24.63 12.90 31.70
C GLU A 456 -25.16 14.31 31.42
N GLY A 457 -24.57 15.02 30.44
CA GLY A 457 -25.08 16.32 29.99
C GLY A 457 -26.46 16.24 29.35
N LEU A 458 -26.76 15.15 28.65
CA LEU A 458 -28.06 14.90 28.03
C LEU A 458 -29.10 14.36 29.03
N SER A 459 -28.67 13.58 30.04
CA SER A 459 -29.56 13.05 31.07
C SER A 459 -29.89 14.06 32.14
N ALA A 460 -29.02 15.04 32.43
CA ALA A 460 -29.28 16.13 33.35
C ALA A 460 -30.29 17.15 32.80
N GLY A 461 -30.57 17.13 31.52
CA GLY A 461 -31.57 18.00 30.88
C GLY A 461 -32.94 17.35 30.65
N GLN A 462 -33.14 16.12 31.12
CA GLN A 462 -34.39 15.38 30.95
C GLN A 462 -35.14 15.12 32.28
N ASN A 463 -34.68 15.69 33.39
CA ASN A 463 -35.43 15.65 34.69
C ASN A 463 -35.82 17.06 35.14
#